data_75a15440f5ab4fe13c029b86fe6e9744
#
_entry.id   75a15440f5ab4fe13c029b86fe6e9744
#
_cell.length_a   1.000
_cell.length_b   1.000
_cell.length_c   1.000
_cell.angle_alpha   90.00
_cell.angle_beta   90.00
_cell.angle_gamma   90.00
#
_symmetry.space_group_name_H-M   'P 1'
#
loop_
_entity.id
_entity.type
_entity.pdbx_description
1 polymer ?
#
loop_
_entity_poly.entity_id
_entity_poly.type
_entity_poly.pdbx_seq_one_letter_code
_entity_poly.pdbx_strand_id
1 'polypeptide(L)'
;MVRVFVFDWSKKLPYKVSNGKAIQVKYSPDEVFSRIQHEDIQFIDLQFTGLTGHFHHTTISAVTFTPEQMRDGLPKLDGSSIVGFTSINDSDLLLKPDPNSFAIIPWMTENKTARLLCDVFWGEDRGRLSRDPRGVAQKAEQYIKS
;
A
#
# COMPACT_ATOMS: atom_id res chain seq x y z
N MET A 1 -37.05 14.55 6.63
CA MET A 1 -36.08 14.41 7.74
C MET A 1 -34.74 13.96 7.11
N VAL A 2 -33.81 14.92 6.90
CA VAL A 2 -32.51 14.65 6.26
C VAL A 2 -31.61 14.05 7.34
N ARG A 3 -31.24 12.76 7.20
CA ARG A 3 -30.19 12.16 8.04
C ARG A 3 -28.84 12.71 7.57
N VAL A 4 -28.30 13.65 8.33
CA VAL A 4 -26.89 14.06 8.17
C VAL A 4 -26.04 12.89 8.68
N PHE A 5 -25.42 12.15 7.76
CA PHE A 5 -24.38 11.19 8.11
C PHE A 5 -23.13 11.99 8.52
N VAL A 6 -22.94 12.16 9.81
CA VAL A 6 -21.65 12.65 10.33
C VAL A 6 -20.66 11.52 10.16
N PHE A 7 -19.80 11.66 9.16
CA PHE A 7 -18.75 10.69 8.88
C PHE A 7 -17.64 10.88 9.93
N ASP A 8 -17.53 9.93 10.84
CA ASP A 8 -16.50 9.95 11.89
C ASP A 8 -15.13 9.56 11.31
N TRP A 9 -14.40 10.57 10.89
CA TRP A 9 -13.05 10.44 10.37
C TRP A 9 -12.05 9.87 11.39
N SER A 10 -12.31 9.98 12.69
CA SER A 10 -11.39 9.55 13.75
C SER A 10 -11.18 8.05 13.79
N LYS A 11 -12.16 7.26 13.29
CA LYS A 11 -12.09 5.79 13.24
C LYS A 11 -11.36 5.21 12.03
N LYS A 12 -11.01 6.05 11.05
CA LYS A 12 -10.41 5.60 9.77
C LYS A 12 -9.00 6.11 9.51
N LEU A 13 -8.45 6.91 10.41
CA LEU A 13 -7.09 7.43 10.26
C LEU A 13 -6.06 6.43 10.83
N PRO A 14 -4.88 6.30 10.19
CA PRO A 14 -3.81 5.41 10.64
C PRO A 14 -3.08 5.95 11.89
N TYR A 15 -3.72 6.85 12.65
CA TYR A 15 -3.19 7.37 13.89
C TYR A 15 -4.31 7.57 14.91
N LYS A 16 -3.97 7.39 16.19
CA LYS A 16 -4.81 7.73 17.34
C LYS A 16 -4.24 8.98 17.99
N VAL A 17 -5.11 9.85 18.49
CA VAL A 17 -4.67 10.98 19.31
C VAL A 17 -4.71 10.54 20.77
N SER A 18 -3.55 10.54 21.43
CA SER A 18 -3.44 10.30 22.87
C SER A 18 -2.64 11.44 23.49
N ASN A 19 -3.19 12.07 24.52
CA ASN A 19 -2.58 13.24 25.20
C ASN A 19 -2.16 14.36 24.23
N GLY A 20 -3.00 14.66 23.23
CA GLY A 20 -2.72 15.70 22.23
C GLY A 20 -1.64 15.37 21.20
N LYS A 21 -1.08 14.16 21.23
CA LYS A 21 -0.09 13.70 20.24
C LYS A 21 -0.72 12.66 19.32
N ALA A 22 -0.47 12.80 18.02
CA ALA A 22 -0.82 11.78 17.04
C ALA A 22 0.11 10.57 17.20
N ILE A 23 -0.45 9.41 17.51
CA ILE A 23 0.27 8.14 17.57
C ILE A 23 -0.08 7.38 16.31
N GLN A 24 0.92 7.04 15.50
CA GLN A 24 0.72 6.20 14.33
C GLN A 24 0.29 4.80 14.79
N VAL A 25 -0.86 4.35 14.33
CA VAL A 25 -1.30 2.96 14.55
C VAL A 25 -0.50 2.09 13.60
N LYS A 26 0.26 1.15 14.14
CA LYS A 26 0.94 0.13 13.35
C LYS A 26 0.01 -1.06 13.20
N TYR A 27 -0.23 -1.45 11.96
CA TYR A 27 -0.99 -2.64 11.63
C TYR A 27 -0.05 -3.79 11.29
N SER A 28 -0.33 -4.96 11.83
CA SER A 28 0.26 -6.21 11.33
C SER A 28 -0.42 -6.64 10.02
N PRO A 29 0.23 -7.47 9.20
CA PRO A 29 -0.41 -8.06 8.02
C PRO A 29 -1.74 -8.75 8.34
N ASP A 30 -1.79 -9.50 9.45
CA ASP A 30 -2.98 -10.27 9.85
C ASP A 30 -4.14 -9.34 10.27
N GLU A 31 -3.84 -8.21 10.93
CA GLU A 31 -4.86 -7.21 11.27
C GLU A 31 -5.45 -6.56 10.02
N VAL A 32 -4.62 -6.24 9.02
CA VAL A 32 -5.11 -5.71 7.74
C VAL A 32 -5.99 -6.74 7.04
N PHE A 33 -5.56 -7.99 7.04
CA PHE A 33 -6.30 -9.08 6.41
C PHE A 33 -7.67 -9.30 7.08
N SER A 34 -7.70 -9.30 8.41
CA SER A 34 -8.95 -9.35 9.18
C SER A 34 -9.88 -8.18 8.84
N ARG A 35 -9.33 -6.97 8.66
CA ARG A 35 -10.11 -5.79 8.27
C ARG A 35 -10.66 -5.90 6.84
N ILE A 36 -9.90 -6.45 5.90
CA ILE A 36 -10.36 -6.69 4.53
C ILE A 36 -11.62 -7.56 4.56
N GLN A 37 -11.62 -8.62 5.36
CA GLN A 37 -12.76 -9.51 5.50
C GLN A 37 -13.93 -8.85 6.24
N HIS A 38 -13.68 -8.25 7.40
CA HIS A 38 -14.71 -7.66 8.25
C HIS A 38 -15.41 -6.46 7.59
N GLU A 39 -14.67 -5.70 6.80
CA GLU A 39 -15.18 -4.51 6.10
C GLU A 39 -15.77 -4.86 4.71
N ASP A 40 -15.79 -6.15 4.35
CA ASP A 40 -16.34 -6.64 3.08
C ASP A 40 -15.69 -5.96 1.85
N ILE A 41 -14.35 -5.87 1.87
CA ILE A 41 -13.57 -5.28 0.78
C ILE A 41 -13.54 -6.26 -0.39
N GLN A 42 -13.88 -5.78 -1.58
CA GLN A 42 -13.94 -6.59 -2.81
C GLN A 42 -12.65 -6.50 -3.64
N PHE A 43 -12.02 -5.34 -3.61
CA PHE A 43 -10.80 -5.07 -4.38
C PHE A 43 -9.71 -4.43 -3.53
N ILE A 44 -8.47 -4.77 -3.86
CA ILE A 44 -7.26 -4.16 -3.29
C ILE A 44 -6.52 -3.43 -4.39
N ASP A 45 -6.32 -2.14 -4.20
CA ASP A 45 -5.56 -1.28 -5.09
C ASP A 45 -4.13 -1.13 -4.57
N LEU A 46 -3.20 -1.81 -5.21
CA LEU A 46 -1.77 -1.80 -4.89
C LEU A 46 -1.15 -0.60 -5.59
N GLN A 47 -0.71 0.39 -4.81
CA GLN A 47 -0.20 1.66 -5.32
C GLN A 47 1.31 1.78 -5.07
N PHE A 48 2.05 2.28 -6.05
CA PHE A 48 3.48 2.56 -5.94
C PHE A 48 3.84 3.84 -6.69
N THR A 49 4.99 4.42 -6.40
CA THR A 49 5.42 5.68 -6.99
C THR A 49 6.45 5.45 -8.09
N GLY A 50 6.24 6.01 -9.27
CA GLY A 50 7.25 6.05 -10.34
C GLY A 50 8.27 7.18 -10.16
N LEU A 51 9.37 7.16 -10.91
CA LEU A 51 10.45 8.15 -10.81
C LEU A 51 9.99 9.60 -11.09
N THR A 52 8.95 9.76 -11.87
CA THR A 52 8.37 11.07 -12.19
C THR A 52 7.42 11.60 -11.11
N GLY A 53 7.25 10.87 -10.01
CA GLY A 53 6.34 11.22 -8.92
C GLY A 53 4.88 10.81 -9.14
N HIS A 54 4.56 10.18 -10.26
CA HIS A 54 3.22 9.66 -10.50
C HIS A 54 2.97 8.40 -9.67
N PHE A 55 1.76 8.31 -9.10
CA PHE A 55 1.26 7.07 -8.55
C PHE A 55 0.78 6.16 -9.66
N HIS A 56 1.36 4.98 -9.69
CA HIS A 56 0.89 3.85 -10.48
C HIS A 56 0.10 2.93 -9.56
N HIS A 57 -0.79 2.14 -10.14
CA HIS A 57 -1.56 1.17 -9.37
C HIS A 57 -1.90 -0.07 -10.19
N THR A 58 -2.15 -1.16 -9.50
CA THR A 58 -2.76 -2.36 -10.03
C THR A 58 -3.82 -2.86 -9.05
N THR A 59 -5.00 -3.13 -9.56
CA THR A 59 -6.13 -3.59 -8.76
C THR A 59 -6.24 -5.10 -8.83
N ILE A 60 -6.36 -5.74 -7.69
CA ILE A 60 -6.56 -7.18 -7.56
C ILE A 60 -7.85 -7.48 -6.79
N SER A 61 -8.42 -8.66 -7.01
CA SER A 61 -9.56 -9.12 -6.19
C SER A 61 -9.10 -9.44 -4.77
N ALA A 62 -9.84 -8.97 -3.77
CA ALA A 62 -9.57 -9.29 -2.37
C ALA A 62 -9.66 -10.80 -2.08
N VAL A 63 -10.46 -11.53 -2.85
CA VAL A 63 -10.58 -13.00 -2.72
C VAL A 63 -9.28 -13.73 -3.09
N THR A 64 -8.49 -13.17 -4.01
CA THR A 64 -7.22 -13.77 -4.45
C THR A 64 -6.02 -13.25 -3.69
N PHE A 65 -6.21 -12.26 -2.81
CA PHE A 65 -5.15 -11.69 -2.01
C PHE A 65 -4.93 -12.52 -0.74
N THR A 66 -3.69 -12.94 -0.49
CA THR A 66 -3.36 -13.85 0.62
C THR A 66 -2.47 -13.19 1.67
N PRO A 67 -2.45 -13.71 2.92
CA PRO A 67 -1.54 -13.22 3.96
C PRO A 67 -0.06 -13.32 3.56
N GLU A 68 0.32 -14.35 2.79
CA GLU A 68 1.68 -14.52 2.26
C GLU A 68 2.03 -13.39 1.31
N GLN A 69 1.14 -13.05 0.39
CA GLN A 69 1.32 -11.94 -0.53
C GLN A 69 1.47 -10.60 0.20
N MET A 70 0.79 -10.42 1.32
CA MET A 70 0.97 -9.23 2.16
C MET A 70 2.36 -9.19 2.81
N ARG A 71 2.92 -10.35 3.22
CA ARG A 71 4.23 -10.44 3.86
C ARG A 71 5.40 -10.43 2.87
N ASP A 72 5.26 -11.20 1.80
CA ASP A 72 6.37 -11.51 0.90
C ASP A 72 6.36 -10.66 -0.37
N GLY A 73 5.20 -10.12 -0.74
CA GLY A 73 4.98 -9.34 -1.95
C GLY A 73 4.30 -10.14 -3.06
N LEU A 74 3.91 -9.41 -4.12
CA LEU A 74 3.24 -9.97 -5.28
C LEU A 74 4.07 -9.72 -6.55
N PRO A 75 4.31 -10.75 -7.39
CA PRO A 75 4.95 -10.59 -8.69
C PRO A 75 3.93 -10.01 -9.69
N LYS A 76 3.62 -8.73 -9.58
CA LYS A 76 2.57 -8.05 -10.35
C LYS A 76 3.07 -6.82 -11.11
N LEU A 77 4.38 -6.58 -11.13
CA LEU A 77 4.93 -5.40 -11.77
C LEU A 77 5.97 -5.79 -12.82
N ASP A 78 5.68 -5.47 -14.06
CA ASP A 78 6.67 -5.39 -15.12
C ASP A 78 7.37 -4.02 -15.04
N GLY A 79 8.61 -4.04 -14.55
CA GLY A 79 9.39 -2.83 -14.35
C GLY A 79 9.77 -2.12 -15.64
N SER A 80 9.76 -2.81 -16.79
CA SER A 80 10.02 -2.19 -18.10
C SER A 80 8.90 -1.27 -18.56
N SER A 81 7.69 -1.49 -18.03
CA SER A 81 6.53 -0.63 -18.30
C SER A 81 6.57 0.69 -17.52
N ILE A 82 7.48 0.82 -16.55
CA ILE A 82 7.62 2.02 -15.72
C ILE A 82 8.89 2.78 -16.11
N VAL A 83 8.72 4.02 -16.53
CA VAL A 83 9.82 4.85 -17.01
C VAL A 83 10.96 4.90 -15.98
N GLY A 84 12.12 4.41 -16.38
CA GLY A 84 13.36 4.46 -15.62
C GLY A 84 13.51 3.38 -14.54
N PHE A 85 12.55 2.45 -14.36
CA PHE A 85 12.70 1.37 -13.38
C PHE A 85 13.72 0.34 -13.85
N THR A 86 13.41 -0.38 -14.90
CA THR A 86 14.25 -1.51 -15.38
C THR A 86 14.28 -1.57 -16.90
N SER A 87 15.15 -2.42 -17.45
CA SER A 87 15.14 -2.79 -18.86
C SER A 87 14.22 -4.00 -19.10
N ILE A 88 13.84 -4.22 -20.35
CA ILE A 88 12.95 -5.33 -20.74
C ILE A 88 13.55 -6.71 -20.44
N ASN A 89 14.87 -6.82 -20.42
CA ASN A 89 15.57 -8.08 -20.19
C ASN A 89 15.63 -8.48 -18.70
N ASP A 90 15.27 -7.58 -17.78
CA ASP A 90 15.29 -7.81 -16.35
C ASP A 90 14.21 -6.95 -15.71
N SER A 91 12.94 -7.35 -15.88
CA SER A 91 11.79 -6.53 -15.58
C SER A 91 10.88 -7.06 -14.48
N ASP A 92 11.12 -8.27 -13.98
CA ASP A 92 10.25 -8.90 -12.97
C ASP A 92 10.45 -8.27 -11.60
N LEU A 93 9.45 -7.51 -11.18
CA LEU A 93 9.44 -6.82 -9.90
C LEU A 93 8.29 -7.31 -9.02
N LEU A 94 8.51 -7.21 -7.70
CA LEU A 94 7.54 -7.49 -6.66
C LEU A 94 7.00 -6.19 -6.08
N LEU A 95 5.69 -6.13 -5.90
CA LEU A 95 5.01 -5.14 -5.08
C LEU A 95 4.84 -5.69 -3.67
N LYS A 96 5.53 -5.11 -2.69
CA LYS A 96 5.41 -5.48 -1.27
C LYS A 96 4.56 -4.46 -0.54
N PRO A 97 3.32 -4.82 -0.15
CA PRO A 97 2.40 -3.90 0.51
C PRO A 97 2.89 -3.49 1.90
N ASP A 98 2.71 -2.22 2.24
CA ASP A 98 2.92 -1.72 3.59
C ASP A 98 1.58 -1.76 4.36
N PRO A 99 1.42 -2.61 5.37
CA PRO A 99 0.19 -2.72 6.15
C PRO A 99 -0.25 -1.40 6.79
N ASN A 100 0.72 -0.54 7.15
CA ASN A 100 0.43 0.75 7.80
C ASN A 100 -0.17 1.78 6.84
N SER A 101 -0.13 1.51 5.54
CA SER A 101 -0.72 2.36 4.51
C SER A 101 -2.16 2.00 4.14
N PHE A 102 -2.71 0.93 4.74
CA PHE A 102 -4.06 0.46 4.46
C PHE A 102 -5.10 1.57 4.66
N ALA A 103 -5.90 1.82 3.64
CA ALA A 103 -7.00 2.76 3.70
C ALA A 103 -8.13 2.32 2.76
N ILE A 104 -9.38 2.48 3.21
CA ILE A 104 -10.55 2.26 2.36
C ILE A 104 -10.74 3.49 1.49
N ILE A 105 -11.01 3.29 0.21
CA ILE A 105 -11.28 4.36 -0.75
C ILE A 105 -12.75 4.76 -0.61
N PRO A 106 -13.07 5.95 -0.05
CA PRO A 106 -14.43 6.26 0.40
C PRO A 106 -15.42 6.52 -0.73
N TRP A 107 -14.96 6.82 -1.94
CA TRP A 107 -15.82 7.06 -3.11
C TRP A 107 -16.09 5.79 -3.94
N MET A 108 -15.41 4.67 -3.65
CA MET A 108 -15.66 3.37 -4.28
C MET A 108 -16.73 2.61 -3.51
N THR A 109 -17.99 3.05 -3.63
CA THR A 109 -19.10 2.53 -2.81
C THR A 109 -19.72 1.27 -3.36
N GLU A 110 -19.81 1.13 -4.69
CA GLU A 110 -20.39 -0.06 -5.34
C GLU A 110 -19.43 -1.25 -5.29
N ASN A 111 -18.16 -1.00 -5.60
CA ASN A 111 -17.07 -1.97 -5.56
C ASN A 111 -16.11 -1.58 -4.45
N LYS A 112 -16.42 -1.97 -3.22
CA LYS A 112 -15.70 -1.55 -2.04
C LYS A 112 -14.22 -1.88 -2.16
N THR A 113 -13.40 -0.86 -2.30
CA THR A 113 -11.97 -0.98 -2.60
C THR A 113 -11.14 -0.40 -1.46
N ALA A 114 -10.11 -1.11 -1.05
CA ALA A 114 -9.05 -0.59 -0.18
C ALA A 114 -7.78 -0.38 -0.99
N ARG A 115 -6.92 0.53 -0.53
CA ARG A 115 -5.59 0.75 -1.10
C ARG A 115 -4.50 0.35 -0.13
N LEU A 116 -3.37 -0.07 -0.68
CA LEU A 116 -2.11 -0.30 0.01
C LEU A 116 -0.97 0.35 -0.78
N LEU A 117 -0.14 1.14 -0.11
CA LEU A 117 1.11 1.61 -0.72
C LEU A 117 2.13 0.48 -0.69
N CYS A 118 2.83 0.29 -1.79
CA CYS A 118 3.78 -0.79 -1.95
C CYS A 118 5.21 -0.25 -2.07
N ASP A 119 6.14 -0.97 -1.46
CA ASP A 119 7.55 -0.91 -1.76
C ASP A 119 7.84 -1.80 -2.97
N VAL A 120 8.83 -1.42 -3.79
CA VAL A 120 9.19 -2.17 -4.99
C VAL A 120 10.48 -2.95 -4.76
N PHE A 121 10.41 -4.25 -5.01
CA PHE A 121 11.53 -5.18 -4.86
C PHE A 121 11.83 -5.89 -6.19
N TRP A 122 13.04 -6.35 -6.33
CA TRP A 122 13.39 -7.31 -7.35
C TRP A 122 12.76 -8.67 -7.04
N GLY A 123 12.44 -9.45 -8.06
CA GLY A 123 12.17 -10.87 -7.92
C GLY A 123 13.39 -11.65 -7.42
N GLU A 124 13.20 -12.93 -7.05
CA GLU A 124 14.29 -13.84 -6.70
C GLU A 124 15.21 -13.35 -5.57
N ASP A 125 14.65 -12.73 -4.52
CA ASP A 125 15.37 -12.28 -3.31
C ASP A 125 16.54 -11.31 -3.54
N ARG A 126 16.58 -10.63 -4.70
CA ARG A 126 17.61 -9.63 -5.03
C ARG A 126 17.50 -8.33 -4.24
N GLY A 127 16.52 -8.25 -3.35
CA GLY A 127 16.33 -7.12 -2.48
C GLY A 127 15.49 -5.98 -3.09
N ARG A 128 15.49 -4.84 -2.43
CA ARG A 128 14.68 -3.69 -2.84
C ARG A 128 15.24 -3.05 -4.11
N LEU A 129 14.35 -2.61 -5.01
CA LEU A 129 14.73 -1.82 -6.16
C LEU A 129 15.36 -0.49 -5.72
N SER A 130 16.63 -0.25 -6.09
CA SER A 130 17.37 0.94 -5.67
C SER A 130 16.74 2.25 -6.16
N ARG A 131 16.01 2.19 -7.26
CA ARG A 131 15.32 3.32 -7.89
C ARG A 131 13.89 3.53 -7.37
N ASP A 132 13.41 2.71 -6.43
CA ASP A 132 12.10 2.92 -5.80
C ASP A 132 12.07 4.26 -5.04
N PRO A 133 11.29 5.27 -5.50
CA PRO A 133 11.31 6.59 -4.88
C PRO A 133 10.86 6.57 -3.42
N ARG A 134 9.92 5.68 -3.07
CA ARG A 134 9.50 5.49 -1.68
C ARG A 134 10.65 4.98 -0.82
N GLY A 135 11.47 4.07 -1.36
CA GLY A 135 12.66 3.58 -0.68
C GLY A 135 13.73 4.65 -0.47
N VAL A 136 13.91 5.52 -1.44
CA VAL A 136 14.81 6.66 -1.32
C VAL A 136 14.34 7.62 -0.23
N ALA A 137 13.05 7.95 -0.20
CA ALA A 137 12.45 8.82 0.81
C ALA A 137 12.58 8.23 2.23
N GLN A 138 12.34 6.92 2.39
CA GLN A 138 12.49 6.22 3.68
C GLN A 138 13.94 6.24 4.18
N LYS A 139 14.93 6.06 3.28
CA LYS A 139 16.35 6.17 3.64
C LYS A 139 16.72 7.59 4.08
N ALA A 140 16.21 8.61 3.38
CA ALA A 140 16.43 10.00 3.76
C ALA A 140 15.83 10.32 5.14
N GLU A 141 14.62 9.83 5.41
CA GLU A 141 13.98 9.98 6.72
C GLU A 141 14.79 9.30 7.85
N GLN A 142 15.30 8.10 7.60
CA GLN A 142 16.17 7.39 8.56
C GLN A 142 17.46 8.17 8.85
N TYR A 143 18.08 8.73 7.82
CA TYR A 143 19.29 9.54 7.96
C TYR A 143 19.06 10.81 8.79
N ILE A 144 17.91 11.48 8.62
CA ILE A 144 17.57 12.69 9.40
C ILE A 144 17.34 12.36 10.89
N LYS A 145 16.89 11.13 11.20
CA LYS A 145 16.59 10.68 12.57
C LYS A 145 17.81 10.09 13.29
N SER A 146 18.91 9.84 12.58
CA SER A 146 20.15 9.30 13.16
C SER A 146 21.03 10.43 13.72
#